data_e73709994a12fbbecc14ffc41aa62a44
#
_entry.id   e73709994a12fbbecc14ffc41aa62a44
#
_cell.length_a   1.000
_cell.length_b   1.000
_cell.length_c   1.000
_cell.angle_alpha   90.00
_cell.angle_beta   90.00
_cell.angle_gamma   90.00
#
_symmetry.space_group_name_H-M   'P 1'
#
loop_
_entity.id
_entity.type
_entity.pdbx_description
1 polymer ?
#
loop_
_entity_poly.entity_id
_entity_poly.type
_entity_poly.pdbx_seq_one_letter_code
_entity_poly.pdbx_strand_id
1 'polypeptide(L)'
;MQVRIIGAGWAGLAAAVAACQRGWQVSVFEAAHQAGGRAKRIRSDDDTHPFDNGQHILIGAYRATLALMRTVGVDSDQALLRTPLDLRDAQGQGLKLPALPSPLNLIVGLLAMRGGSGADKWRLLQAAGAWQRQGFVCPSDWCVQQLCDHHRLPTWVQRTLIEPLCLSALNTDMAQASAAVFLRVLQDALLSGAGGSDLLLPRRDLSELLPDAAVRWLTQRGVQMHFGHAVQAEDMANMPRDEQNHIVLATSFRSAARLTEHIAPTWSQQASALQTRSIATVYLRIDDAGFRGLDRAMLALPSDDGRSNPPMPAQFLFCRQRLMGQPRVVAAVVSDCRESRDDIGHLVAQQIRHQLGWQQVQVLQTLLDRQATFACTANLQRPPLFILPSLWACGDFVSGPYPATLEGAVRSGEQVIAQIGQMHKTQ
;
A
#
# COMPACT_ATOMS: atom_id res chain seq x y z
N MET A 1 -30.69 10.48 5.61
CA MET A 1 -30.03 9.28 5.03
C MET A 1 -29.18 8.63 6.10
N GLN A 2 -29.23 7.32 6.23
CA GLN A 2 -28.46 6.54 7.19
C GLN A 2 -27.49 5.59 6.47
N VAL A 3 -26.25 5.55 6.90
CA VAL A 3 -25.22 4.65 6.34
C VAL A 3 -24.59 3.83 7.46
N ARG A 4 -24.66 2.51 7.31
CA ARG A 4 -23.99 1.55 8.18
C ARG A 4 -22.74 1.04 7.48
N ILE A 5 -21.59 1.25 8.10
CA ILE A 5 -20.28 0.87 7.54
C ILE A 5 -19.75 -0.31 8.34
N ILE A 6 -19.44 -1.41 7.64
CA ILE A 6 -18.94 -2.63 8.25
C ILE A 6 -17.45 -2.76 7.94
N GLY A 7 -16.63 -2.48 8.94
CA GLY A 7 -15.18 -2.40 8.89
C GLY A 7 -14.65 -0.98 9.09
N ALA A 8 -13.77 -0.79 10.08
CA ALA A 8 -13.10 0.47 10.40
C ALA A 8 -11.64 0.50 9.88
N GLY A 9 -11.38 -0.13 8.74
CA GLY A 9 -10.15 0.06 7.99
C GLY A 9 -10.11 1.43 7.29
N TRP A 10 -9.02 1.74 6.60
CA TRP A 10 -8.84 3.04 5.91
C TRP A 10 -9.98 3.37 4.93
N ALA A 11 -10.49 2.37 4.19
CA ALA A 11 -11.63 2.56 3.29
C ALA A 11 -12.93 2.89 4.04
N GLY A 12 -13.22 2.15 5.13
CA GLY A 12 -14.42 2.36 5.94
C GLY A 12 -14.38 3.71 6.67
N LEU A 13 -13.23 4.10 7.21
CA LEU A 13 -13.05 5.42 7.81
C LEU A 13 -13.20 6.55 6.80
N ALA A 14 -12.68 6.38 5.58
CA ALA A 14 -12.88 7.35 4.50
C ALA A 14 -14.37 7.49 4.12
N ALA A 15 -15.08 6.36 3.98
CA ALA A 15 -16.51 6.37 3.74
C ALA A 15 -17.28 7.04 4.89
N ALA A 16 -16.94 6.74 6.15
CA ALA A 16 -17.57 7.34 7.33
C ALA A 16 -17.39 8.86 7.38
N VAL A 17 -16.17 9.33 7.15
CA VAL A 17 -15.87 10.77 7.10
C VAL A 17 -16.63 11.45 5.98
N ALA A 18 -16.61 10.87 4.76
CA ALA A 18 -17.31 11.43 3.60
C ALA A 18 -18.84 11.46 3.78
N ALA A 19 -19.45 10.46 4.43
CA ALA A 19 -20.88 10.44 4.76
C ALA A 19 -21.22 11.45 5.84
N CYS A 20 -20.42 11.53 6.91
CA CYS A 20 -20.59 12.50 7.99
C CYS A 20 -20.50 13.95 7.47
N GLN A 21 -19.57 14.25 6.55
CA GLN A 21 -19.47 15.57 5.91
C GLN A 21 -20.72 15.96 5.10
N ARG A 22 -21.52 14.98 4.65
CA ARG A 22 -22.81 15.21 3.98
C ARG A 22 -23.98 15.36 4.95
N GLY A 23 -23.73 15.31 6.26
CA GLY A 23 -24.78 15.37 7.28
C GLY A 23 -25.61 14.09 7.40
N TRP A 24 -25.11 12.96 6.90
CA TRP A 24 -25.82 11.68 7.02
C TRP A 24 -25.60 11.06 8.40
N GLN A 25 -26.57 10.29 8.86
CA GLN A 25 -26.37 9.45 10.05
C GLN A 25 -25.45 8.29 9.73
N VAL A 26 -24.38 8.13 10.51
CA VAL A 26 -23.36 7.12 10.29
C VAL A 26 -23.19 6.25 11.52
N SER A 27 -23.13 4.96 11.33
CA SER A 27 -22.66 3.98 12.32
C SER A 27 -21.60 3.08 11.71
N VAL A 28 -20.55 2.77 12.48
CA VAL A 28 -19.41 1.96 12.03
C VAL A 28 -19.28 0.75 12.94
N PHE A 29 -19.22 -0.44 12.36
CA PHE A 29 -19.04 -1.72 13.05
C PHE A 29 -17.67 -2.30 12.71
N GLU A 30 -16.88 -2.61 13.72
CA GLU A 30 -15.52 -3.17 13.57
C GLU A 30 -15.37 -4.39 14.48
N ALA A 31 -14.95 -5.50 13.88
CA ALA A 31 -14.75 -6.77 14.61
C ALA A 31 -13.59 -6.69 15.62
N ALA A 32 -12.57 -5.92 15.31
CA ALA A 32 -11.44 -5.71 16.21
C ALA A 32 -11.74 -4.63 17.27
N HIS A 33 -10.94 -4.59 18.34
CA HIS A 33 -11.03 -3.57 19.37
C HIS A 33 -10.35 -2.23 19.00
N GLN A 34 -9.77 -2.15 17.79
CA GLN A 34 -9.13 -0.94 17.27
C GLN A 34 -9.36 -0.79 15.78
N ALA A 35 -9.42 0.46 15.31
CA ALA A 35 -9.51 0.80 13.90
C ALA A 35 -8.17 0.61 13.15
N GLY A 36 -8.21 0.70 11.82
CA GLY A 36 -7.05 0.71 10.92
C GLY A 36 -6.95 -0.49 9.99
N GLY A 37 -7.68 -1.58 10.30
CA GLY A 37 -7.66 -2.79 9.46
C GLY A 37 -6.25 -3.40 9.38
N ARG A 38 -5.71 -3.53 8.16
CA ARG A 38 -4.35 -4.05 7.91
C ARG A 38 -3.26 -3.02 8.21
N ALA A 39 -3.53 -1.73 8.05
CA ALA A 39 -2.55 -0.66 8.29
C ALA A 39 -2.81 0.00 9.64
N LYS A 40 -2.20 -0.57 10.68
CA LYS A 40 -2.36 -0.15 12.08
C LYS A 40 -1.13 -0.47 12.92
N ARG A 41 -1.05 0.17 14.08
CA ARG A 41 -0.10 -0.19 15.14
C ARG A 41 -0.42 -1.58 15.68
N ILE A 42 0.63 -2.36 15.96
CA ILE A 42 0.55 -3.61 16.70
C ILE A 42 1.04 -3.36 18.12
N ARG A 43 0.35 -3.92 19.11
CA ARG A 43 0.86 -3.97 20.48
C ARG A 43 2.06 -4.93 20.48
N SER A 44 3.19 -4.45 20.95
CA SER A 44 4.34 -5.26 21.30
C SER A 44 4.23 -5.65 22.77
N ASP A 45 4.75 -6.82 23.14
CA ASP A 45 4.89 -7.22 24.55
C ASP A 45 5.87 -6.29 25.28
N ASP A 46 6.74 -5.60 24.55
CA ASP A 46 7.62 -4.54 25.02
C ASP A 46 7.03 -3.18 24.61
N ASP A 47 6.36 -2.50 25.54
CA ASP A 47 5.72 -1.18 25.35
C ASP A 47 6.70 -0.06 24.94
N THR A 48 8.00 -0.33 24.92
CA THR A 48 9.03 0.68 24.62
C THR A 48 9.10 1.06 23.13
N HIS A 49 8.62 0.20 22.23
CA HIS A 49 8.73 0.42 20.79
C HIS A 49 7.45 -0.03 20.04
N PRO A 50 6.54 0.89 19.69
CA PRO A 50 5.39 0.52 18.88
C PRO A 50 5.86 0.06 17.49
N PHE A 51 5.39 -1.12 17.08
CA PHE A 51 5.56 -1.62 15.73
C PHE A 51 4.27 -1.48 14.94
N ASP A 52 4.39 -1.39 13.63
CA ASP A 52 3.25 -1.37 12.71
C ASP A 52 3.05 -2.74 12.07
N ASN A 53 1.82 -3.04 11.68
CA ASN A 53 1.51 -4.24 10.88
C ASN A 53 2.05 -4.09 9.45
N GLY A 54 3.34 -3.94 9.32
CA GLY A 54 4.03 -3.68 8.08
C GLY A 54 4.51 -2.23 7.93
N GLN A 55 5.58 -2.07 7.18
CA GLN A 55 6.11 -0.74 6.84
C GLN A 55 5.39 -0.22 5.61
N HIS A 56 4.76 0.94 5.71
CA HIS A 56 4.03 1.56 4.61
C HIS A 56 4.78 2.77 4.06
N ILE A 57 4.75 2.89 2.74
CA ILE A 57 5.25 4.06 2.01
C ILE A 57 4.04 4.71 1.33
N LEU A 58 3.86 6.01 1.53
CA LEU A 58 2.97 6.81 0.73
C LEU A 58 3.80 7.60 -0.30
N ILE A 59 3.16 8.08 -1.33
CA ILE A 59 3.80 8.99 -2.31
C ILE A 59 3.03 10.29 -2.39
N GLY A 60 3.68 11.34 -2.89
CA GLY A 60 3.07 12.67 -3.02
C GLY A 60 1.82 12.70 -3.90
N ALA A 61 1.67 11.69 -4.78
CA ALA A 61 0.48 11.48 -5.61
C ALA A 61 -0.75 10.97 -4.84
N TYR A 62 -0.64 10.54 -3.58
CA TYR A 62 -1.75 10.02 -2.77
C TYR A 62 -2.65 11.14 -2.24
N ARG A 63 -3.31 11.84 -3.17
CA ARG A 63 -4.06 13.08 -2.89
C ARG A 63 -5.28 12.86 -1.99
N ALA A 64 -6.03 11.78 -2.20
CA ALA A 64 -7.21 11.48 -1.39
C ALA A 64 -6.81 11.14 0.04
N THR A 65 -5.79 10.32 0.22
CA THR A 65 -5.25 9.97 1.54
C THR A 65 -4.77 11.21 2.30
N LEU A 66 -3.97 12.07 1.66
CA LEU A 66 -3.49 13.31 2.27
C LEU A 66 -4.61 14.31 2.56
N ALA A 67 -5.64 14.37 1.71
CA ALA A 67 -6.82 15.19 1.96
C ALA A 67 -7.63 14.68 3.15
N LEU A 68 -7.83 13.37 3.25
CA LEU A 68 -8.51 12.74 4.39
C LEU A 68 -7.76 13.00 5.70
N MET A 69 -6.43 12.84 5.73
CA MET A 69 -5.59 13.15 6.89
C MET A 69 -5.81 14.60 7.36
N ARG A 70 -5.77 15.57 6.45
CA ARG A 70 -6.06 16.98 6.78
C ARG A 70 -7.46 17.18 7.32
N THR A 71 -8.48 16.53 6.72
CA THR A 71 -9.87 16.62 7.15
C THR A 71 -10.04 16.19 8.61
N VAL A 72 -9.34 15.15 9.03
CA VAL A 72 -9.42 14.64 10.41
C VAL A 72 -8.42 15.29 11.37
N GLY A 73 -7.70 16.33 10.91
CA GLY A 73 -6.81 17.14 11.75
C GLY A 73 -5.39 16.58 11.87
N VAL A 74 -4.96 15.72 10.98
CA VAL A 74 -3.56 15.25 10.93
C VAL A 74 -2.76 16.17 10.02
N ASP A 75 -1.75 16.82 10.59
CA ASP A 75 -0.74 17.58 9.83
C ASP A 75 0.21 16.61 9.11
N SER A 76 0.05 16.52 7.80
CA SER A 76 0.84 15.61 6.97
C SER A 76 2.33 15.95 6.97
N ASP A 77 2.70 17.22 7.13
CA ASP A 77 4.11 17.66 7.07
C ASP A 77 4.87 17.30 8.36
N GLN A 78 4.14 17.21 9.48
CA GLN A 78 4.69 16.69 10.74
C GLN A 78 4.63 15.17 10.83
N ALA A 79 3.56 14.55 10.32
CA ALA A 79 3.31 13.13 10.43
C ALA A 79 4.12 12.28 9.44
N LEU A 80 4.60 12.89 8.35
CA LEU A 80 5.32 12.20 7.25
C LEU A 80 6.66 12.88 6.99
N LEU A 81 7.70 12.10 6.81
CA LEU A 81 8.96 12.56 6.22
C LEU A 81 8.82 12.56 4.71
N ARG A 82 8.78 13.75 4.10
CA ARG A 82 8.83 13.91 2.65
C ARG A 82 10.27 13.91 2.17
N THR A 83 10.60 13.05 1.20
CA THR A 83 11.92 12.97 0.57
C THR A 83 11.74 12.67 -0.92
N PRO A 84 12.59 13.21 -1.79
CA PRO A 84 12.63 12.79 -3.18
C PRO A 84 12.78 11.27 -3.29
N LEU A 85 12.25 10.68 -4.37
CA LEU A 85 12.41 9.25 -4.64
C LEU A 85 13.90 8.89 -4.66
N ASP A 86 14.32 8.04 -3.74
CA ASP A 86 15.67 7.48 -3.65
C ASP A 86 15.59 5.98 -3.40
N LEU A 87 15.82 5.20 -4.45
CA LEU A 87 15.79 3.74 -4.48
C LEU A 87 17.22 3.18 -4.65
N ARG A 88 18.22 3.88 -4.14
CA ARG A 88 19.61 3.41 -4.22
C ARG A 88 19.94 2.46 -3.08
N ASP A 89 20.78 1.49 -3.41
CA ASP A 89 21.40 0.58 -2.44
C ASP A 89 22.57 1.27 -1.67
N ALA A 90 23.23 0.50 -0.81
CA ALA A 90 24.38 0.97 -0.02
C ALA A 90 25.58 1.36 -0.90
N GLN A 91 25.71 0.81 -2.10
CA GLN A 91 26.76 1.10 -3.09
C GLN A 91 26.38 2.30 -3.97
N GLY A 92 25.17 2.84 -3.80
CA GLY A 92 24.68 3.98 -4.57
C GLY A 92 24.17 3.61 -5.97
N GLN A 93 23.91 2.32 -6.22
CA GLN A 93 23.25 1.85 -7.45
C GLN A 93 21.73 2.00 -7.31
N GLY A 94 21.04 2.29 -8.40
CA GLY A 94 19.60 2.51 -8.41
C GLY A 94 19.22 3.93 -8.79
N LEU A 95 17.91 4.22 -8.75
CA LEU A 95 17.35 5.49 -9.15
C LEU A 95 17.28 6.46 -7.97
N LYS A 96 17.77 7.69 -8.19
CA LYS A 96 17.48 8.86 -7.35
C LYS A 96 16.96 9.98 -8.23
N LEU A 97 15.78 10.51 -7.91
CA LEU A 97 15.28 11.69 -8.60
C LEU A 97 15.83 12.97 -7.95
N PRO A 98 16.43 13.89 -8.73
CA PRO A 98 16.80 15.20 -8.22
C PRO A 98 15.56 16.07 -7.97
N ALA A 99 15.71 17.10 -7.14
CA ALA A 99 14.66 18.08 -6.86
C ALA A 99 14.46 19.05 -8.04
N LEU A 100 14.05 18.52 -9.19
CA LEU A 100 13.75 19.26 -10.43
C LEU A 100 12.28 19.08 -10.79
N PRO A 101 11.66 20.00 -11.54
CA PRO A 101 10.32 19.78 -12.07
C PRO A 101 10.23 18.55 -12.99
N SER A 102 9.09 17.83 -12.93
CA SER A 102 8.80 16.77 -13.92
C SER A 102 8.60 17.42 -15.31
N PRO A 103 9.11 16.79 -16.41
CA PRO A 103 9.79 15.49 -16.48
C PRO A 103 11.32 15.54 -16.34
N LEU A 104 11.91 16.72 -16.11
CA LEU A 104 13.37 16.89 -16.04
C LEU A 104 14.00 16.06 -14.92
N ASN A 105 13.34 15.97 -13.76
CA ASN A 105 13.80 15.13 -12.65
C ASN A 105 13.97 13.66 -13.07
N LEU A 106 13.03 13.13 -13.85
CA LEU A 106 13.09 11.75 -14.35
C LEU A 106 14.25 11.57 -15.32
N ILE A 107 14.37 12.45 -16.32
CA ILE A 107 15.43 12.36 -17.34
C ILE A 107 16.81 12.42 -16.67
N VAL A 108 17.01 13.41 -15.81
CA VAL A 108 18.30 13.58 -15.10
C VAL A 108 18.54 12.40 -14.15
N GLY A 109 17.52 11.93 -13.42
CA GLY A 109 17.63 10.80 -12.53
C GLY A 109 18.03 9.50 -13.27
N LEU A 110 17.39 9.22 -14.40
CA LEU A 110 17.70 8.04 -15.23
C LEU A 110 19.12 8.11 -15.82
N LEU A 111 19.54 9.28 -16.31
CA LEU A 111 20.90 9.46 -16.84
C LEU A 111 21.97 9.36 -15.74
N ALA A 112 21.66 9.82 -14.53
CA ALA A 112 22.56 9.80 -13.38
C ALA A 112 22.64 8.43 -12.67
N MET A 113 21.79 7.45 -13.02
CA MET A 113 21.88 6.09 -12.44
C MET A 113 23.27 5.51 -12.62
N ARG A 114 23.83 4.94 -11.55
CA ARG A 114 25.10 4.23 -11.60
C ARG A 114 24.89 2.81 -12.15
N GLY A 115 25.88 2.33 -12.92
CA GLY A 115 25.80 1.04 -13.60
C GLY A 115 25.05 1.11 -14.94
N GLY A 116 24.98 0.00 -15.65
CA GLY A 116 24.45 -0.08 -17.00
C GLY A 116 25.25 0.69 -18.05
N SER A 117 25.05 0.35 -19.30
CA SER A 117 25.65 1.06 -20.42
C SER A 117 24.82 2.29 -20.81
N GLY A 118 25.41 3.20 -21.60
CA GLY A 118 24.66 4.31 -22.21
C GLY A 118 23.51 3.82 -23.08
N ALA A 119 23.67 2.65 -23.73
CA ALA A 119 22.62 2.03 -24.53
C ALA A 119 21.44 1.55 -23.65
N ASP A 120 21.70 0.99 -22.46
CA ASP A 120 20.66 0.58 -21.53
C ASP A 120 19.80 1.77 -21.07
N LYS A 121 20.44 2.87 -20.71
CA LYS A 121 19.77 4.10 -20.31
C LYS A 121 18.97 4.71 -21.44
N TRP A 122 19.51 4.69 -22.64
CA TRP A 122 18.80 5.16 -23.84
C TRP A 122 17.54 4.32 -24.12
N ARG A 123 17.65 2.99 -24.02
CA ARG A 123 16.49 2.09 -24.17
C ARG A 123 15.41 2.40 -23.15
N LEU A 124 15.77 2.64 -21.89
CA LEU A 124 14.83 3.01 -20.84
C LEU A 124 14.13 4.34 -21.14
N LEU A 125 14.87 5.36 -21.60
CA LEU A 125 14.30 6.64 -22.01
C LEU A 125 13.37 6.51 -23.21
N GLN A 126 13.69 5.68 -24.19
CA GLN A 126 12.81 5.37 -25.33
C GLN A 126 11.51 4.70 -24.85
N ALA A 127 11.58 3.72 -23.94
CA ALA A 127 10.42 3.05 -23.38
C ALA A 127 9.55 4.04 -22.58
N ALA A 128 10.13 4.84 -21.71
CA ALA A 128 9.42 5.87 -20.92
C ALA A 128 8.71 6.89 -21.84
N GLY A 129 9.39 7.34 -22.91
CA GLY A 129 8.80 8.22 -23.93
C GLY A 129 7.68 7.54 -24.74
N ALA A 130 7.78 6.23 -25.01
CA ALA A 130 6.72 5.48 -25.65
C ALA A 130 5.49 5.35 -24.74
N TRP A 131 5.68 4.98 -23.47
CA TRP A 131 4.59 4.93 -22.47
C TRP A 131 3.87 6.27 -22.33
N GLN A 132 4.63 7.37 -22.27
CA GLN A 132 4.03 8.70 -22.17
C GLN A 132 3.20 9.04 -23.42
N ARG A 133 3.71 8.77 -24.63
CA ARG A 133 2.96 9.02 -25.90
C ARG A 133 1.71 8.14 -26.01
N GLN A 134 1.74 6.93 -25.47
CA GLN A 134 0.61 6.00 -25.43
C GLN A 134 -0.35 6.30 -24.25
N GLY A 135 -0.12 7.36 -23.45
CA GLY A 135 -0.95 7.69 -22.30
C GLY A 135 -0.87 6.67 -21.17
N PHE A 136 0.24 5.91 -21.04
CA PHE A 136 0.45 4.86 -20.05
C PHE A 136 -0.60 3.73 -20.15
N VAL A 137 -1.00 3.39 -21.38
CA VAL A 137 -1.96 2.32 -21.66
C VAL A 137 -1.25 1.17 -22.38
N CYS A 138 -1.62 -0.05 -22.04
CA CYS A 138 -1.20 -1.29 -22.71
C CYS A 138 -2.37 -2.29 -22.74
N PRO A 139 -2.27 -3.41 -23.48
CA PRO A 139 -3.25 -4.49 -23.41
C PRO A 139 -3.45 -4.98 -21.98
N SER A 140 -4.70 -5.24 -21.58
CA SER A 140 -5.06 -5.60 -20.19
C SER A 140 -4.53 -6.97 -19.77
N ASP A 141 -4.24 -7.84 -20.69
CA ASP A 141 -3.69 -9.18 -20.51
C ASP A 141 -2.15 -9.22 -20.43
N TRP A 142 -1.49 -8.07 -20.60
CA TRP A 142 -0.04 -8.01 -20.45
C TRP A 142 0.39 -8.01 -19.00
N CYS A 143 1.39 -8.86 -18.69
CA CYS A 143 2.17 -8.73 -17.47
C CYS A 143 3.35 -7.74 -17.66
N VAL A 144 3.95 -7.32 -16.54
CA VAL A 144 5.10 -6.38 -16.55
C VAL A 144 6.29 -6.95 -17.34
N GLN A 145 6.53 -8.27 -17.26
CA GLN A 145 7.57 -8.91 -18.05
C GLN A 145 7.33 -8.74 -19.56
N GLN A 146 6.10 -8.98 -20.05
CA GLN A 146 5.73 -8.79 -21.45
C GLN A 146 5.86 -7.32 -21.89
N LEU A 147 5.55 -6.36 -21.00
CA LEU A 147 5.79 -4.94 -21.26
C LEU A 147 7.29 -4.65 -21.44
N CYS A 148 8.14 -5.23 -20.59
CA CYS A 148 9.59 -5.11 -20.71
C CYS A 148 10.14 -5.71 -22.00
N ASP A 149 9.66 -6.90 -22.37
CA ASP A 149 10.08 -7.63 -23.57
C ASP A 149 9.66 -6.89 -24.85
N HIS A 150 8.43 -6.36 -24.89
CA HIS A 150 7.92 -5.55 -25.97
C HIS A 150 8.81 -4.32 -26.25
N HIS A 151 9.23 -3.62 -25.21
CA HIS A 151 10.12 -2.47 -25.31
C HIS A 151 11.60 -2.85 -25.33
N ARG A 152 11.95 -4.14 -25.33
CA ARG A 152 13.31 -4.67 -25.33
C ARG A 152 14.17 -4.02 -24.22
N LEU A 153 13.59 -3.92 -23.02
CA LEU A 153 14.31 -3.37 -21.88
C LEU A 153 15.46 -4.30 -21.49
N PRO A 154 16.70 -3.78 -21.31
CA PRO A 154 17.84 -4.56 -20.91
C PRO A 154 17.63 -5.23 -19.54
N THR A 155 18.21 -6.40 -19.33
CA THR A 155 18.13 -7.14 -18.06
C THR A 155 18.58 -6.30 -16.86
N TRP A 156 19.63 -5.47 -17.07
CA TRP A 156 20.09 -4.56 -16.02
C TRP A 156 18.99 -3.59 -15.58
N VAL A 157 18.27 -2.96 -16.53
CA VAL A 157 17.13 -2.06 -16.23
C VAL A 157 16.02 -2.81 -15.52
N GLN A 158 15.68 -4.01 -16.01
CA GLN A 158 14.63 -4.83 -15.39
C GLN A 158 14.96 -5.10 -13.92
N ARG A 159 16.15 -5.62 -13.61
CA ARG A 159 16.56 -6.01 -12.25
C ARG A 159 16.79 -4.82 -11.32
N THR A 160 17.37 -3.71 -11.83
CA THR A 160 17.77 -2.59 -10.99
C THR A 160 16.62 -1.61 -10.73
N LEU A 161 15.62 -1.56 -11.61
CA LEU A 161 14.56 -0.55 -11.54
C LEU A 161 13.15 -1.16 -11.60
N ILE A 162 12.84 -1.92 -12.66
CA ILE A 162 11.45 -2.34 -12.91
C ILE A 162 10.97 -3.35 -11.87
N GLU A 163 11.76 -4.37 -11.60
CA GLU A 163 11.42 -5.43 -10.63
C GLU A 163 11.23 -4.87 -9.21
N PRO A 164 12.16 -4.09 -8.63
CA PRO A 164 11.95 -3.50 -7.32
C PRO A 164 10.73 -2.57 -7.25
N LEU A 165 10.48 -1.79 -8.30
CA LEU A 165 9.29 -0.93 -8.39
C LEU A 165 8.01 -1.77 -8.50
N CYS A 166 8.01 -2.82 -9.30
CA CYS A 166 6.87 -3.71 -9.47
C CYS A 166 6.52 -4.41 -8.16
N LEU A 167 7.50 -5.01 -7.50
CA LEU A 167 7.31 -5.67 -6.21
C LEU A 167 6.84 -4.71 -5.13
N SER A 168 7.44 -3.52 -5.03
CA SER A 168 7.04 -2.54 -4.01
C SER A 168 5.64 -1.95 -4.24
N ALA A 169 5.23 -1.78 -5.50
CA ALA A 169 3.95 -1.17 -5.85
C ALA A 169 2.80 -2.17 -5.92
N LEU A 170 3.04 -3.37 -6.46
CA LEU A 170 2.00 -4.36 -6.75
C LEU A 170 2.08 -5.61 -5.87
N ASN A 171 3.16 -5.78 -5.12
CA ASN A 171 3.43 -6.99 -4.32
C ASN A 171 3.20 -8.29 -5.13
N THR A 172 3.59 -8.27 -6.39
CA THR A 172 3.38 -9.35 -7.35
C THR A 172 4.57 -9.41 -8.29
N ASP A 173 5.06 -10.60 -8.57
CA ASP A 173 6.19 -10.86 -9.49
C ASP A 173 5.91 -10.30 -10.89
N MET A 174 6.94 -9.79 -11.59
CA MET A 174 6.84 -9.20 -12.93
C MET A 174 6.19 -10.12 -13.97
N ALA A 175 6.40 -11.44 -13.85
CA ALA A 175 5.83 -12.41 -14.78
C ALA A 175 4.31 -12.57 -14.62
N GLN A 176 3.72 -12.07 -13.53
CA GLN A 176 2.29 -12.14 -13.25
C GLN A 176 1.64 -10.77 -13.09
N ALA A 177 2.41 -9.77 -12.63
CA ALA A 177 1.91 -8.44 -12.29
C ALA A 177 1.30 -7.72 -13.50
N SER A 178 0.16 -7.07 -13.31
CA SER A 178 -0.53 -6.30 -14.36
C SER A 178 0.31 -5.13 -14.87
N ALA A 179 0.67 -5.15 -16.15
CA ALA A 179 1.36 -4.03 -16.80
C ALA A 179 0.51 -2.76 -16.81
N ALA A 180 -0.81 -2.88 -17.01
CA ALA A 180 -1.73 -1.74 -17.03
C ALA A 180 -1.76 -1.02 -15.67
N VAL A 181 -1.82 -1.78 -14.55
CA VAL A 181 -1.79 -1.20 -13.20
C VAL A 181 -0.40 -0.65 -12.87
N PHE A 182 0.67 -1.32 -13.29
CA PHE A 182 2.05 -0.82 -13.14
C PHE A 182 2.25 0.51 -13.85
N LEU A 183 1.82 0.62 -15.12
CA LEU A 183 1.89 1.86 -15.89
C LEU A 183 1.07 2.97 -15.24
N ARG A 184 -0.10 2.66 -14.65
CA ARG A 184 -0.90 3.63 -13.90
C ARG A 184 -0.14 4.15 -12.67
N VAL A 185 0.51 3.28 -11.91
CA VAL A 185 1.34 3.70 -10.76
C VAL A 185 2.49 4.59 -11.22
N LEU A 186 3.17 4.24 -12.32
CA LEU A 186 4.22 5.08 -12.89
C LEU A 186 3.69 6.44 -13.36
N GLN A 187 2.54 6.46 -14.02
CA GLN A 187 1.90 7.71 -14.45
C GLN A 187 1.63 8.63 -13.27
N ASP A 188 1.00 8.11 -12.22
CA ASP A 188 0.67 8.90 -11.03
C ASP A 188 1.93 9.35 -10.28
N ALA A 189 2.93 8.49 -10.12
CA ALA A 189 4.19 8.84 -9.46
C ALA A 189 4.98 9.88 -10.25
N LEU A 190 5.04 9.79 -11.57
CA LEU A 190 5.94 10.59 -12.40
C LEU A 190 5.28 11.85 -12.97
N LEU A 191 3.94 11.84 -13.20
CA LEU A 191 3.23 12.93 -13.88
C LEU A 191 2.23 13.69 -13.00
N SER A 192 2.12 13.39 -11.71
CA SER A 192 1.21 14.09 -10.78
C SER A 192 1.61 15.53 -10.44
N GLY A 193 2.63 16.07 -11.08
CA GLY A 193 3.17 17.40 -10.82
C GLY A 193 4.31 17.39 -9.79
N ALA A 194 4.72 18.58 -9.35
CA ALA A 194 5.83 18.73 -8.42
C ALA A 194 5.59 17.97 -7.12
N GLY A 195 6.56 17.14 -6.73
CA GLY A 195 6.50 16.31 -5.52
C GLY A 195 5.60 15.08 -5.60
N GLY A 196 5.00 14.77 -6.77
CA GLY A 196 4.15 13.58 -6.94
C GLY A 196 4.90 12.27 -6.69
N SER A 197 6.15 12.20 -7.10
CA SER A 197 7.06 11.07 -6.90
C SER A 197 7.74 11.04 -5.53
N ASP A 198 7.59 12.08 -4.70
CA ASP A 198 8.23 12.09 -3.38
C ASP A 198 7.72 10.93 -2.54
N LEU A 199 8.65 10.27 -1.84
CA LEU A 199 8.31 9.31 -0.81
C LEU A 199 7.84 10.06 0.43
N LEU A 200 6.75 9.57 1.01
CA LEU A 200 6.18 10.08 2.24
C LEU A 200 6.24 8.94 3.28
N LEU A 201 7.24 9.00 4.14
CA LEU A 201 7.53 7.96 5.11
C LEU A 201 6.94 8.32 6.48
N PRO A 202 6.12 7.46 7.12
CA PRO A 202 5.52 7.73 8.41
C PRO A 202 6.56 8.06 9.50
N ARG A 203 6.31 9.16 10.24
CA ARG A 203 7.03 9.57 11.46
C ARG A 203 6.26 9.25 12.74
N ARG A 204 5.07 8.68 12.58
CA ARG A 204 4.19 8.18 13.62
C ARG A 204 3.76 6.78 13.24
N ASP A 205 3.28 6.01 14.22
CA ASP A 205 2.71 4.72 13.89
C ASP A 205 1.44 4.87 13.01
N LEU A 206 1.09 3.81 12.32
CA LEU A 206 0.02 3.83 11.33
C LEU A 206 -1.36 4.12 11.93
N SER A 207 -1.58 3.80 13.22
CA SER A 207 -2.84 4.14 13.90
C SER A 207 -2.94 5.64 14.17
N GLU A 208 -1.85 6.29 14.59
CA GLU A 208 -1.80 7.74 14.78
C GLU A 208 -1.84 8.50 13.46
N LEU A 209 -1.38 7.88 12.36
CA LEU A 209 -1.30 8.52 11.06
C LEU A 209 -2.68 8.86 10.49
N LEU A 210 -3.71 8.00 10.69
CA LEU A 210 -5.09 8.27 10.26
C LEU A 210 -6.13 7.65 11.18
N PRO A 211 -6.13 6.33 11.49
CA PRO A 211 -7.25 5.66 12.15
C PRO A 211 -7.69 6.32 13.46
N ASP A 212 -6.77 6.59 14.38
CA ASP A 212 -7.09 7.19 15.68
C ASP A 212 -7.65 8.61 15.54
N ALA A 213 -7.11 9.40 14.62
CA ALA A 213 -7.58 10.75 14.34
C ALA A 213 -8.98 10.73 13.69
N ALA A 214 -9.22 9.80 12.75
CA ALA A 214 -10.51 9.64 12.09
C ALA A 214 -11.59 9.20 13.09
N VAL A 215 -11.28 8.24 13.97
CA VAL A 215 -12.20 7.81 15.03
C VAL A 215 -12.55 8.97 15.95
N ARG A 216 -11.57 9.73 16.44
CA ARG A 216 -11.84 10.93 17.29
C ARG A 216 -12.70 11.95 16.56
N TRP A 217 -12.38 12.26 15.31
CA TRP A 217 -13.11 13.22 14.49
C TRP A 217 -14.56 12.80 14.26
N LEU A 218 -14.83 11.51 14.00
CA LEU A 218 -16.15 10.94 13.81
C LEU A 218 -16.96 10.92 15.11
N THR A 219 -16.37 10.48 16.22
CA THR A 219 -17.01 10.42 17.53
C THR A 219 -17.44 11.81 18.02
N GLN A 220 -16.60 12.84 17.83
CA GLN A 220 -16.92 14.24 18.14
C GLN A 220 -18.13 14.77 17.34
N ARG A 221 -18.49 14.12 16.24
CA ARG A 221 -19.65 14.46 15.39
C ARG A 221 -20.84 13.53 15.57
N GLY A 222 -20.83 12.72 16.64
CA GLY A 222 -21.94 11.85 17.00
C GLY A 222 -22.01 10.54 16.22
N VAL A 223 -20.98 10.19 15.44
CA VAL A 223 -20.92 8.89 14.77
C VAL A 223 -20.73 7.79 15.80
N GLN A 224 -21.57 6.75 15.72
CA GLN A 224 -21.52 5.60 16.61
C GLN A 224 -20.45 4.60 16.10
N MET A 225 -19.46 4.35 16.95
CA MET A 225 -18.38 3.40 16.68
C MET A 225 -18.56 2.15 17.55
N HIS A 226 -18.81 1.00 16.92
CA HIS A 226 -19.03 -0.28 17.59
C HIS A 226 -17.81 -1.19 17.38
N PHE A 227 -16.85 -1.13 18.30
CA PHE A 227 -15.68 -2.01 18.29
C PHE A 227 -15.95 -3.35 18.99
N GLY A 228 -15.19 -4.39 18.59
CA GLY A 228 -15.41 -5.76 19.08
C GLY A 228 -16.73 -6.38 18.57
N HIS A 229 -17.34 -5.78 17.54
CA HIS A 229 -18.63 -6.18 16.99
C HIS A 229 -18.45 -6.74 15.57
N ALA A 230 -18.36 -8.05 15.48
CA ALA A 230 -18.27 -8.79 14.22
C ALA A 230 -19.68 -8.98 13.65
N VAL A 231 -20.02 -8.25 12.58
CA VAL A 231 -21.27 -8.46 11.83
C VAL A 231 -21.26 -9.83 11.15
N GLN A 232 -22.33 -10.61 11.31
CA GLN A 232 -22.51 -11.92 10.71
C GLN A 232 -23.46 -11.86 9.50
N ALA A 233 -23.55 -12.97 8.74
CA ALA A 233 -24.42 -13.04 7.56
C ALA A 233 -25.91 -12.87 7.94
N GLU A 234 -26.32 -13.39 9.10
CA GLU A 234 -27.67 -13.27 9.63
C GLU A 234 -28.01 -11.80 9.97
N ASP A 235 -27.04 -11.06 10.53
CA ASP A 235 -27.20 -9.63 10.79
C ASP A 235 -27.44 -8.87 9.49
N MET A 236 -26.68 -9.21 8.45
CA MET A 236 -26.81 -8.61 7.11
C MET A 236 -28.20 -8.79 6.50
N ALA A 237 -28.81 -9.96 6.71
CA ALA A 237 -30.16 -10.26 6.21
C ALA A 237 -31.23 -9.39 6.91
N ASN A 238 -31.02 -9.07 8.19
CA ASN A 238 -31.96 -8.34 9.04
C ASN A 238 -31.73 -6.80 9.06
N MET A 239 -30.60 -6.32 8.56
CA MET A 239 -30.33 -4.88 8.48
C MET A 239 -31.27 -4.20 7.46
N PRO A 240 -31.95 -3.10 7.83
CA PRO A 240 -32.78 -2.34 6.89
C PRO A 240 -31.95 -1.84 5.70
N ARG A 241 -32.46 -2.05 4.50
CA ARG A 241 -31.89 -1.61 3.23
C ARG A 241 -33.00 -1.06 2.35
N ASP A 242 -32.97 0.23 2.12
CA ASP A 242 -33.91 0.96 1.26
C ASP A 242 -33.23 2.24 0.75
N GLU A 243 -33.97 3.12 0.14
CA GLU A 243 -33.44 4.38 -0.40
C GLU A 243 -32.84 5.30 0.66
N GLN A 244 -33.22 5.18 1.93
CA GLN A 244 -32.71 5.97 3.05
C GLN A 244 -31.69 5.24 3.91
N ASN A 245 -31.57 3.90 3.78
CA ASN A 245 -30.75 3.03 4.60
C ASN A 245 -29.77 2.24 3.74
N HIS A 246 -28.50 2.67 3.74
CA HIS A 246 -27.44 2.01 2.98
C HIS A 246 -26.46 1.26 3.88
N ILE A 247 -25.92 0.16 3.35
CA ILE A 247 -24.87 -0.61 3.98
C ILE A 247 -23.62 -0.56 3.07
N VAL A 248 -22.46 -0.30 3.66
CA VAL A 248 -21.16 -0.29 2.98
C VAL A 248 -20.26 -1.32 3.62
N LEU A 249 -19.91 -2.37 2.89
CA LEU A 249 -18.95 -3.38 3.30
C LEU A 249 -17.54 -2.86 3.06
N ALA A 250 -16.83 -2.50 4.14
CA ALA A 250 -15.46 -2.02 4.14
C ALA A 250 -14.49 -3.03 4.79
N THR A 251 -14.83 -4.31 4.71
CA THR A 251 -14.07 -5.43 5.25
C THR A 251 -13.02 -5.95 4.26
N SER A 252 -12.29 -7.01 4.61
CA SER A 252 -11.50 -7.75 3.63
C SER A 252 -12.41 -8.37 2.56
N PHE A 253 -11.89 -8.60 1.36
CA PHE A 253 -12.69 -9.23 0.29
C PHE A 253 -13.23 -10.61 0.67
N ARG A 254 -12.49 -11.39 1.49
CA ARG A 254 -12.94 -12.69 1.99
C ARG A 254 -14.13 -12.55 2.95
N SER A 255 -14.07 -11.56 3.86
CA SER A 255 -15.19 -11.30 4.77
C SER A 255 -16.39 -10.74 4.01
N ALA A 256 -16.18 -9.83 3.05
CA ALA A 256 -17.24 -9.29 2.22
C ALA A 256 -17.92 -10.42 1.38
N ALA A 257 -17.13 -11.32 0.78
CA ALA A 257 -17.67 -12.48 0.06
C ALA A 257 -18.55 -13.36 0.96
N ARG A 258 -18.08 -13.70 2.17
CA ARG A 258 -18.85 -14.49 3.13
C ARG A 258 -20.15 -13.79 3.54
N LEU A 259 -20.11 -12.48 3.80
CA LEU A 259 -21.30 -11.71 4.20
C LEU A 259 -22.33 -11.59 3.07
N THR A 260 -21.94 -11.77 1.82
CA THR A 260 -22.80 -11.62 0.65
C THR A 260 -23.15 -12.93 -0.05
N GLU A 261 -22.65 -14.07 0.44
CA GLU A 261 -22.76 -15.36 -0.22
C GLU A 261 -24.21 -15.73 -0.57
N HIS A 262 -25.15 -15.53 0.35
CA HIS A 262 -26.56 -15.87 0.16
C HIS A 262 -27.38 -14.75 -0.51
N ILE A 263 -26.97 -13.48 -0.39
CA ILE A 263 -27.75 -12.34 -0.88
C ILE A 263 -27.25 -11.80 -2.24
N ALA A 264 -25.98 -12.03 -2.59
CA ALA A 264 -25.39 -11.64 -3.84
C ALA A 264 -24.32 -12.64 -4.31
N PRO A 265 -24.70 -13.89 -4.66
CA PRO A 265 -23.76 -14.99 -4.90
C PRO A 265 -22.77 -14.71 -6.02
N THR A 266 -23.17 -14.05 -7.10
CA THR A 266 -22.28 -13.70 -8.22
C THR A 266 -21.18 -12.75 -7.77
N TRP A 267 -21.52 -11.71 -7.01
CA TRP A 267 -20.54 -10.76 -6.47
C TRP A 267 -19.62 -11.44 -5.44
N SER A 268 -20.20 -12.27 -4.56
CA SER A 268 -19.44 -13.07 -3.59
C SER A 268 -18.42 -13.99 -4.27
N GLN A 269 -18.81 -14.68 -5.32
CA GLN A 269 -17.94 -15.56 -6.11
C GLN A 269 -16.79 -14.77 -6.72
N GLN A 270 -17.06 -13.59 -7.29
CA GLN A 270 -16.02 -12.72 -7.87
C GLN A 270 -15.05 -12.22 -6.80
N ALA A 271 -15.54 -11.82 -5.62
CA ALA A 271 -14.70 -11.40 -4.52
C ALA A 271 -13.85 -12.55 -3.96
N SER A 272 -14.42 -13.74 -3.79
CA SER A 272 -13.71 -14.92 -3.27
C SER A 272 -12.68 -15.50 -4.23
N ALA A 273 -12.80 -15.21 -5.53
CA ALA A 273 -11.82 -15.62 -6.55
C ALA A 273 -10.49 -14.86 -6.45
N LEU A 274 -10.44 -13.75 -5.74
CA LEU A 274 -9.21 -12.98 -5.55
C LEU A 274 -8.18 -13.77 -4.72
N GLN A 275 -6.98 -13.88 -5.26
CA GLN A 275 -5.85 -14.48 -4.56
C GLN A 275 -5.14 -13.46 -3.70
N THR A 276 -4.46 -13.89 -2.63
CA THR A 276 -3.66 -13.02 -1.76
C THR A 276 -2.18 -13.18 -1.98
N ARG A 277 -1.44 -12.13 -1.63
CA ARG A 277 0.01 -12.12 -1.52
C ARG A 277 0.41 -11.70 -0.12
N SER A 278 1.46 -12.33 0.38
CA SER A 278 2.02 -12.05 1.70
C SER A 278 3.06 -10.94 1.65
N ILE A 279 3.19 -10.24 2.79
CA ILE A 279 4.31 -9.34 3.06
C ILE A 279 4.85 -9.71 4.44
N ALA A 280 6.18 -9.80 4.54
CA ALA A 280 6.85 -9.88 5.84
C ALA A 280 7.52 -8.54 6.16
N THR A 281 7.47 -8.16 7.43
CA THR A 281 8.26 -7.06 8.00
C THR A 281 9.05 -7.60 9.16
N VAL A 282 10.37 -7.48 9.07
CA VAL A 282 11.31 -7.94 10.11
C VAL A 282 11.92 -6.72 10.78
N TYR A 283 11.61 -6.53 12.05
CA TYR A 283 12.23 -5.51 12.90
C TYR A 283 13.50 -6.06 13.51
N LEU A 284 14.58 -5.32 13.33
CA LEU A 284 15.93 -5.73 13.72
C LEU A 284 16.58 -4.65 14.58
N ARG A 285 17.35 -5.06 15.59
CA ARG A 285 18.26 -4.19 16.33
C ARG A 285 19.70 -4.47 15.89
N ILE A 286 20.44 -3.39 15.67
CA ILE A 286 21.84 -3.44 15.25
C ILE A 286 22.71 -3.03 16.43
N ASP A 287 23.40 -3.98 17.04
CA ASP A 287 24.19 -3.75 18.25
C ASP A 287 25.69 -3.53 18.00
N ASP A 288 26.10 -3.49 16.72
CA ASP A 288 27.48 -3.15 16.35
C ASP A 288 27.91 -1.81 16.95
N ALA A 289 29.10 -1.76 17.57
CA ALA A 289 29.61 -0.60 18.30
C ALA A 289 29.73 0.67 17.40
N GLY A 290 30.03 0.48 16.13
CA GLY A 290 30.15 1.54 15.13
C GLY A 290 28.84 1.99 14.49
N PHE A 291 27.72 1.33 14.74
CA PHE A 291 26.45 1.66 14.11
C PHE A 291 25.91 3.02 14.60
N ARG A 292 25.70 3.95 13.67
CA ARG A 292 25.16 5.29 13.93
C ARG A 292 23.80 5.54 13.26
N GLY A 293 23.15 4.46 12.78
CA GLY A 293 21.95 4.55 11.93
C GLY A 293 22.30 4.58 10.44
N LEU A 294 21.27 4.57 9.61
CA LEU A 294 21.43 4.77 8.18
C LEU A 294 21.60 6.27 7.85
N ASP A 295 22.33 6.59 6.79
CA ASP A 295 22.48 7.96 6.26
C ASP A 295 21.17 8.51 5.68
N ARG A 296 20.21 7.62 5.37
CA ARG A 296 18.89 7.92 4.81
C ARG A 296 17.77 7.17 5.54
N ALA A 297 16.53 7.61 5.33
CA ALA A 297 15.36 7.01 5.99
C ALA A 297 14.98 5.63 5.41
N MET A 298 15.29 5.40 4.15
CA MET A 298 15.06 4.14 3.44
C MET A 298 16.27 3.79 2.58
N LEU A 299 16.62 2.52 2.52
CA LEU A 299 17.70 1.97 1.72
C LEU A 299 17.14 0.81 0.90
N ALA A 300 17.38 0.80 -0.41
CA ALA A 300 17.11 -0.39 -1.20
C ALA A 300 18.14 -1.48 -0.90
N LEU A 301 17.69 -2.71 -0.84
CA LEU A 301 18.52 -3.89 -0.71
C LEU A 301 18.45 -4.65 -2.04
N PRO A 302 19.59 -4.95 -2.67
CA PRO A 302 19.58 -5.89 -3.79
C PRO A 302 18.95 -7.21 -3.33
N SER A 303 17.80 -7.55 -3.91
CA SER A 303 17.18 -8.86 -3.73
C SER A 303 17.60 -9.78 -4.86
N ASP A 304 17.53 -11.07 -4.63
CA ASP A 304 17.75 -12.05 -5.66
C ASP A 304 16.49 -12.90 -5.88
N ASP A 305 16.52 -13.63 -6.99
CA ASP A 305 15.48 -14.57 -7.36
C ASP A 305 15.59 -15.92 -6.60
N GLY A 306 16.20 -15.92 -5.42
CA GLY A 306 16.45 -17.12 -4.60
C GLY A 306 17.65 -17.94 -5.04
N ARG A 307 18.53 -17.39 -5.88
CA ARG A 307 19.73 -18.07 -6.40
C ARG A 307 21.00 -17.77 -5.62
N SER A 308 21.00 -16.72 -4.80
CA SER A 308 22.14 -16.38 -3.94
C SER A 308 22.22 -17.28 -2.73
N ASN A 309 23.45 -17.46 -2.24
CA ASN A 309 23.70 -18.11 -0.97
C ASN A 309 24.58 -17.19 -0.11
N PRO A 310 24.03 -16.58 0.97
CA PRO A 310 22.69 -16.77 1.50
C PRO A 310 21.59 -16.11 0.64
N PRO A 311 20.31 -16.55 0.75
CA PRO A 311 19.17 -15.91 0.11
C PRO A 311 19.02 -14.44 0.54
N MET A 312 18.56 -13.58 -0.38
CA MET A 312 18.44 -12.14 -0.17
C MET A 312 16.97 -11.67 -0.37
N PRO A 313 16.05 -12.04 0.53
CA PRO A 313 14.62 -11.87 0.30
C PRO A 313 14.12 -10.43 0.50
N ALA A 314 14.80 -9.59 1.30
CA ALA A 314 14.34 -8.25 1.60
C ALA A 314 14.69 -7.25 0.49
N GLN A 315 13.74 -6.40 0.09
CA GLN A 315 13.92 -5.38 -0.93
C GLN A 315 14.26 -4.00 -0.34
N PHE A 316 13.76 -3.69 0.85
CA PHE A 316 13.95 -2.38 1.46
C PHE A 316 14.23 -2.48 2.97
N LEU A 317 15.05 -1.53 3.43
CA LEU A 317 15.38 -1.36 4.83
C LEU A 317 15.04 0.07 5.26
N PHE A 318 14.29 0.23 6.34
CA PHE A 318 13.85 1.50 6.89
C PHE A 318 14.59 1.82 8.19
N CYS A 319 15.09 3.04 8.31
CA CYS A 319 15.76 3.54 9.52
C CYS A 319 14.72 4.03 10.54
N ARG A 320 14.34 3.20 11.47
CA ARG A 320 13.35 3.55 12.51
C ARG A 320 13.84 4.67 13.43
N GLN A 321 15.15 4.82 13.60
CA GLN A 321 15.72 5.95 14.36
C GLN A 321 15.39 7.29 13.69
N ARG A 322 15.51 7.40 12.35
CA ARG A 322 15.19 8.64 11.62
C ARG A 322 13.70 8.90 11.51
N LEU A 323 12.92 7.84 11.41
CA LEU A 323 11.47 7.93 11.22
C LEU A 323 10.72 8.10 12.53
N MET A 324 11.09 7.32 13.56
CA MET A 324 10.31 7.15 14.78
C MET A 324 11.12 7.40 16.07
N GLY A 325 12.36 7.85 15.95
CA GLY A 325 13.22 8.05 17.12
C GLY A 325 13.62 6.76 17.85
N GLN A 326 13.48 5.57 17.23
CA GLN A 326 13.83 4.28 17.81
C GLN A 326 15.32 3.97 17.58
N PRO A 327 16.20 4.12 18.60
CA PRO A 327 17.64 3.97 18.41
C PRO A 327 17.98 2.55 17.96
N ARG A 328 18.92 2.43 17.03
CA ARG A 328 19.47 1.15 16.55
C ARG A 328 18.44 0.20 15.91
N VAL A 329 17.18 0.62 15.72
CA VAL A 329 16.14 -0.20 15.11
C VAL A 329 16.03 0.09 13.63
N VAL A 330 15.96 -0.98 12.84
CA VAL A 330 15.64 -0.95 11.42
C VAL A 330 14.48 -1.92 11.12
N ALA A 331 13.74 -1.66 10.06
CA ALA A 331 12.67 -2.55 9.59
C ALA A 331 12.96 -2.97 8.15
N ALA A 332 13.08 -4.27 7.92
CA ALA A 332 13.24 -4.84 6.58
C ALA A 332 11.90 -5.34 6.05
N VAL A 333 11.63 -5.12 4.77
CA VAL A 333 10.39 -5.52 4.10
C VAL A 333 10.68 -6.56 3.02
N VAL A 334 9.89 -7.63 3.05
CA VAL A 334 9.89 -8.73 2.07
C VAL A 334 8.53 -8.80 1.42
N SER A 335 8.46 -8.40 0.15
CA SER A 335 7.27 -8.52 -0.69
C SER A 335 7.14 -9.94 -1.25
N ASP A 336 5.91 -10.39 -1.52
CA ASP A 336 5.57 -11.75 -2.01
C ASP A 336 6.29 -12.87 -1.22
N CYS A 337 6.34 -12.70 0.12
CA CYS A 337 7.04 -13.60 1.04
C CYS A 337 6.41 -15.00 1.03
N ARG A 338 7.20 -16.03 0.74
CA ARG A 338 6.74 -17.42 0.68
C ARG A 338 7.18 -18.24 1.89
N GLU A 339 8.15 -17.76 2.61
CA GLU A 339 8.80 -18.40 3.76
C GLU A 339 7.88 -18.40 4.98
N SER A 340 8.24 -19.21 5.98
CA SER A 340 7.60 -19.18 7.28
C SER A 340 8.02 -17.92 8.07
N ARG A 341 7.28 -17.58 9.13
CA ARG A 341 7.61 -16.44 9.99
C ARG A 341 9.02 -16.59 10.59
N ASP A 342 9.37 -17.80 11.05
CA ASP A 342 10.63 -18.04 11.74
C ASP A 342 11.80 -18.01 10.75
N ASP A 343 11.65 -18.65 9.60
CA ASP A 343 12.69 -18.69 8.57
C ASP A 343 13.00 -17.31 8.01
N ILE A 344 11.98 -16.52 7.69
CA ILE A 344 12.19 -15.21 7.06
C ILE A 344 12.94 -14.24 7.98
N GLY A 345 12.71 -14.29 9.29
CA GLY A 345 13.45 -13.49 10.26
C GLY A 345 14.95 -13.79 10.22
N HIS A 346 15.33 -15.07 10.17
CA HIS A 346 16.72 -15.52 10.09
C HIS A 346 17.35 -15.14 8.75
N LEU A 347 16.67 -15.39 7.62
CA LEU A 347 17.16 -15.06 6.28
C LEU A 347 17.43 -13.58 6.11
N VAL A 348 16.53 -12.72 6.58
CA VAL A 348 16.71 -11.27 6.54
C VAL A 348 17.91 -10.84 7.40
N ALA A 349 18.07 -11.41 8.61
CA ALA A 349 19.23 -11.10 9.43
C ALA A 349 20.55 -11.54 8.76
N GLN A 350 20.58 -12.68 8.07
CA GLN A 350 21.72 -13.12 7.28
C GLN A 350 22.00 -12.17 6.11
N GLN A 351 20.97 -11.77 5.36
CA GLN A 351 21.11 -10.81 4.28
C GLN A 351 21.74 -9.50 4.77
N ILE A 352 21.25 -8.95 5.87
CA ILE A 352 21.77 -7.71 6.46
C ILE A 352 23.25 -7.83 6.85
N ARG A 353 23.62 -8.95 7.49
CA ARG A 353 25.04 -9.23 7.81
C ARG A 353 25.91 -9.27 6.55
N HIS A 354 25.42 -9.95 5.52
CA HIS A 354 26.17 -10.12 4.27
C HIS A 354 26.29 -8.80 3.48
N GLN A 355 25.20 -8.08 3.27
CA GLN A 355 25.15 -6.89 2.39
C GLN A 355 25.69 -5.63 3.05
N LEU A 356 25.50 -5.47 4.37
CA LEU A 356 25.81 -4.24 5.10
C LEU A 356 27.00 -4.41 6.07
N GLY A 357 27.50 -5.64 6.21
CA GLY A 357 28.66 -5.95 7.07
C GLY A 357 28.39 -5.88 8.58
N TRP A 358 27.13 -5.68 8.99
CA TRP A 358 26.76 -5.65 10.40
C TRP A 358 26.71 -7.06 10.96
N GLN A 359 27.41 -7.29 12.08
CA GLN A 359 27.56 -8.62 12.64
C GLN A 359 26.59 -8.89 13.78
N GLN A 360 26.34 -7.87 14.62
CA GLN A 360 25.47 -7.99 15.80
C GLN A 360 24.05 -7.57 15.44
N VAL A 361 23.38 -8.43 14.67
CA VAL A 361 21.99 -8.23 14.19
C VAL A 361 21.07 -9.14 14.99
N GLN A 362 20.16 -8.54 15.78
CA GLN A 362 19.13 -9.23 16.54
C GLN A 362 17.77 -9.03 15.91
N VAL A 363 17.01 -10.11 15.68
CA VAL A 363 15.60 -10.03 15.29
C VAL A 363 14.78 -9.69 16.54
N LEU A 364 14.08 -8.55 16.51
CA LEU A 364 13.17 -8.13 17.56
C LEU A 364 11.79 -8.72 17.35
N GLN A 365 11.26 -8.60 16.12
CA GLN A 365 9.96 -9.12 15.77
C GLN A 365 9.86 -9.40 14.28
N THR A 366 9.20 -10.49 13.93
CA THR A 366 8.83 -10.82 12.55
C THR A 366 7.31 -10.81 12.43
N LEU A 367 6.80 -9.98 11.53
CA LEU A 367 5.39 -9.90 11.18
C LEU A 367 5.21 -10.47 9.78
N LEU A 368 4.33 -11.45 9.65
CA LEU A 368 3.98 -12.04 8.37
C LEU A 368 2.47 -11.92 8.17
N ASP A 369 2.07 -10.99 7.30
CA ASP A 369 0.69 -10.88 6.84
C ASP A 369 0.51 -11.70 5.56
N ARG A 370 -0.16 -12.84 5.65
CA ARG A 370 -0.45 -13.72 4.51
C ARG A 370 -1.55 -13.18 3.58
N GLN A 371 -2.24 -12.14 4.00
CA GLN A 371 -3.32 -11.49 3.26
C GLN A 371 -3.06 -9.99 3.09
N ALA A 372 -1.79 -9.62 2.96
CA ALA A 372 -1.37 -8.23 2.90
C ALA A 372 -2.00 -7.49 1.71
N THR A 373 -2.01 -8.12 0.53
CA THR A 373 -2.59 -7.55 -0.70
C THR A 373 -3.37 -8.62 -1.46
N PHE A 374 -4.25 -8.20 -2.38
CA PHE A 374 -4.65 -9.11 -3.45
C PHE A 374 -3.52 -9.23 -4.49
N ALA A 375 -3.44 -10.36 -5.19
CA ALA A 375 -2.49 -10.55 -6.29
C ALA A 375 -2.90 -9.68 -7.48
N CYS A 376 -2.14 -8.64 -7.78
CA CYS A 376 -2.43 -7.69 -8.84
C CYS A 376 -1.98 -8.23 -10.20
N THR A 377 -2.61 -9.31 -10.67
CA THR A 377 -2.25 -10.00 -11.91
C THR A 377 -2.83 -9.34 -13.17
N ALA A 378 -2.25 -9.66 -14.32
CA ALA A 378 -2.81 -9.24 -15.62
C ALA A 378 -4.25 -9.76 -15.77
N ASN A 379 -5.10 -8.98 -16.43
CA ASN A 379 -6.51 -9.28 -16.71
C ASN A 379 -7.37 -9.63 -15.47
N LEU A 380 -6.97 -9.18 -14.27
CA LEU A 380 -7.69 -9.44 -13.03
C LEU A 380 -9.06 -8.77 -13.03
N GLN A 381 -10.11 -9.56 -12.87
CA GLN A 381 -11.47 -9.07 -12.68
C GLN A 381 -11.74 -8.83 -11.19
N ARG A 382 -11.82 -7.56 -10.78
CA ARG A 382 -12.12 -7.17 -9.40
C ARG A 382 -13.60 -6.88 -9.23
N PRO A 383 -14.22 -7.23 -8.07
CA PRO A 383 -15.64 -6.99 -7.84
C PRO A 383 -15.95 -5.49 -7.86
N PRO A 384 -17.14 -5.09 -8.39
CA PRO A 384 -17.55 -3.69 -8.41
C PRO A 384 -17.89 -3.16 -7.01
N LEU A 385 -17.93 -1.83 -6.86
CA LEU A 385 -18.38 -1.15 -5.65
C LEU A 385 -19.86 -1.41 -5.35
N PHE A 386 -20.70 -1.47 -6.38
CA PHE A 386 -22.13 -1.78 -6.26
C PHE A 386 -22.34 -3.29 -6.13
N ILE A 387 -23.06 -3.72 -5.10
CA ILE A 387 -23.41 -5.11 -4.88
C ILE A 387 -24.87 -5.34 -5.26
N LEU A 388 -25.76 -4.63 -4.62
CA LEU A 388 -27.23 -4.66 -4.78
C LEU A 388 -27.78 -3.26 -4.45
N PRO A 389 -29.07 -2.96 -4.71
CA PRO A 389 -29.70 -1.75 -4.20
C PRO A 389 -29.44 -1.58 -2.70
N SER A 390 -28.94 -0.41 -2.33
CA SER A 390 -28.57 -0.01 -0.95
C SER A 390 -27.50 -0.85 -0.27
N LEU A 391 -26.77 -1.71 -1.02
CA LEU A 391 -25.65 -2.50 -0.54
C LEU A 391 -24.41 -2.27 -1.43
N TRP A 392 -23.31 -1.88 -0.80
CA TRP A 392 -22.10 -1.44 -1.46
C TRP A 392 -20.87 -2.09 -0.83
N ALA A 393 -19.76 -2.09 -1.56
CA ALA A 393 -18.45 -2.47 -1.04
C ALA A 393 -17.43 -1.36 -1.29
N CYS A 394 -16.48 -1.19 -0.37
CA CYS A 394 -15.27 -0.42 -0.57
C CYS A 394 -14.06 -1.13 0.01
N GLY A 395 -12.90 -0.81 -0.52
CA GLY A 395 -11.63 -1.42 -0.14
C GLY A 395 -10.63 -1.29 -1.29
N ASP A 396 -9.39 -1.62 -1.02
CA ASP A 396 -8.34 -1.65 -2.03
C ASP A 396 -8.61 -2.71 -3.13
N PHE A 397 -9.43 -3.71 -2.84
CA PHE A 397 -9.72 -4.85 -3.70
C PHE A 397 -10.84 -4.61 -4.72
N VAL A 398 -11.69 -3.60 -4.55
CA VAL A 398 -12.79 -3.32 -5.50
C VAL A 398 -12.25 -2.78 -6.82
N SER A 399 -13.06 -2.86 -7.87
CA SER A 399 -12.69 -2.38 -9.20
C SER A 399 -12.21 -0.93 -9.18
N GLY A 400 -11.08 -0.69 -9.82
CA GLY A 400 -10.44 0.64 -9.84
C GLY A 400 -9.03 0.57 -10.43
N PRO A 401 -8.38 1.72 -10.67
CA PRO A 401 -7.11 1.78 -11.37
C PRO A 401 -5.88 1.48 -10.50
N TYR A 402 -6.05 1.37 -9.18
CA TYR A 402 -4.95 1.22 -8.23
C TYR A 402 -4.71 -0.23 -7.84
N PRO A 403 -3.46 -0.61 -7.50
CA PRO A 403 -3.18 -1.87 -6.79
C PRO A 403 -3.66 -1.77 -5.34
N ALA A 404 -3.32 -2.76 -4.52
CA ALA A 404 -3.65 -2.78 -3.10
C ALA A 404 -2.88 -1.69 -2.32
N THR A 405 -3.41 -0.47 -2.32
CA THR A 405 -2.80 0.72 -1.70
C THR A 405 -3.76 1.44 -0.75
N LEU A 406 -3.19 2.21 0.19
CA LEU A 406 -3.98 3.08 1.06
C LEU A 406 -4.79 4.11 0.25
N GLU A 407 -4.21 4.66 -0.82
CA GLU A 407 -4.90 5.59 -1.73
C GLU A 407 -6.09 4.93 -2.43
N GLY A 408 -5.92 3.69 -2.93
CA GLY A 408 -7.01 2.92 -3.54
C GLY A 408 -8.14 2.65 -2.55
N ALA A 409 -7.78 2.30 -1.31
CA ALA A 409 -8.74 2.07 -0.23
C ALA A 409 -9.54 3.34 0.11
N VAL A 410 -8.86 4.47 0.35
CA VAL A 410 -9.50 5.76 0.66
C VAL A 410 -10.41 6.21 -0.46
N ARG A 411 -9.92 6.21 -1.71
CA ARG A 411 -10.72 6.60 -2.88
C ARG A 411 -11.97 5.75 -3.05
N SER A 412 -11.89 4.45 -2.82
CA SER A 412 -13.06 3.57 -2.92
C SER A 412 -14.14 3.92 -1.91
N GLY A 413 -13.75 4.26 -0.67
CA GLY A 413 -14.67 4.72 0.37
C GLY A 413 -15.37 6.04 0.01
N GLU A 414 -14.60 7.04 -0.45
CA GLU A 414 -15.16 8.32 -0.92
C GLU A 414 -16.08 8.14 -2.13
N GLN A 415 -15.69 7.27 -3.08
CA GLN A 415 -16.44 7.00 -4.31
C GLN A 415 -17.80 6.37 -4.03
N VAL A 416 -17.89 5.39 -3.10
CA VAL A 416 -19.17 4.79 -2.70
C VAL A 416 -20.13 5.86 -2.19
N ILE A 417 -19.67 6.72 -1.28
CA ILE A 417 -20.53 7.78 -0.71
C ILE A 417 -20.92 8.81 -1.77
N ALA A 418 -20.04 9.10 -2.72
CA ALA A 418 -20.37 9.98 -3.85
C ALA A 418 -21.45 9.36 -4.75
N GLN A 419 -21.37 8.05 -5.07
CA GLN A 419 -22.37 7.36 -5.89
C GLN A 419 -23.74 7.29 -5.19
N ILE A 420 -23.78 6.95 -3.89
CA ILE A 420 -25.01 6.98 -3.10
C ILE A 420 -25.66 8.38 -3.18
N GLY A 421 -24.87 9.45 -2.97
CA GLY A 421 -25.37 10.81 -3.04
C GLY A 421 -25.84 11.28 -4.42
N GLN A 422 -25.30 10.71 -5.51
CA GLN A 422 -25.77 11.00 -6.87
C GLN A 422 -27.12 10.35 -7.18
N MET A 423 -27.33 9.11 -6.73
CA MET A 423 -28.61 8.41 -6.92
C MET A 423 -29.80 9.18 -6.31
N HIS A 424 -29.59 9.81 -5.15
CA HIS A 424 -30.63 10.60 -4.48
C HIS A 424 -30.90 11.98 -5.10
N LYS A 425 -30.02 12.50 -5.95
CA LYS A 425 -30.25 13.78 -6.64
C LYS A 425 -31.05 13.62 -7.94
N THR A 426 -31.11 12.38 -8.45
CA THR A 426 -31.74 12.06 -9.74
C THR A 426 -33.18 11.57 -9.58
N GLN A 427 -33.62 11.37 -8.34
CA GLN A 427 -35.03 11.14 -7.94
C GLN A 427 -35.66 12.42 -7.38
#